data_08f69e91bc7a0e495362187492c11ce3
#
_entry.id   08f69e91bc7a0e495362187492c11ce3
#
_cell.length_a   1.000
_cell.length_b   1.000
_cell.length_c   1.000
_cell.angle_alpha   90.00
_cell.angle_beta   90.00
_cell.angle_gamma   90.00
#
_symmetry.space_group_name_H-M   'P 1'
#
loop_
_entity.id
_entity.type
_entity.pdbx_description
1 polymer ?
#
loop_
_entity_poly.entity_id
_entity_poly.type
_entity_poly.pdbx_seq_one_letter_code
_entity_poly.pdbx_strand_id
1 'polypeptide(L)'
;RCPFFYFSDMVLAETTCDGKKKMYELMSELKHCHIMQLPPGKTGRGALEFWKQEVISVKEDLEDFYHIRITDEQIRKAIHLRNRERKAVLDFFEIGRLKPTPITGYEINTVISSNEFTVDLEEKIKYLEHRTAELKELYEKEYKGKPSRPRVLITGCPTTGVIDKIVRQIEELGADVVGFENCCGPREKKDPIDETKDPITAIAEKYLRVNCSVMSPNPGRLEALDAQIDEYQVDGVVEVLLQACHTFAIESDAIRTFVTKEKGLPYIAINTDYSSGDQAQINTRLGAFIEMLG
;
A
#
# COMPACT_ATOMS: atom_id res chain seq x y z
N ARG A 1 -7.55 -21.79 1.46
CA ARG A 1 -7.22 -22.09 0.06
C ARG A 1 -7.36 -20.82 -0.74
N CYS A 2 -6.29 -20.37 -1.39
CA CYS A 2 -6.28 -19.15 -2.20
C CYS A 2 -6.77 -19.47 -3.62
N PRO A 3 -7.86 -18.85 -4.14
CA PRO A 3 -8.33 -19.09 -5.49
C PRO A 3 -7.30 -18.64 -6.54
N PHE A 4 -6.58 -17.54 -6.29
CA PHE A 4 -5.55 -17.05 -7.22
C PHE A 4 -4.40 -18.03 -7.39
N PHE A 5 -3.97 -18.68 -6.33
CA PHE A 5 -2.98 -19.76 -6.44
C PHE A 5 -3.49 -20.93 -7.28
N TYR A 6 -4.79 -21.19 -7.25
CA TYR A 6 -5.41 -22.24 -8.08
C TYR A 6 -5.42 -21.86 -9.56
N PHE A 7 -5.84 -20.63 -9.90
CA PHE A 7 -6.00 -20.19 -11.28
C PHE A 7 -4.70 -19.76 -11.96
N SER A 8 -3.69 -19.32 -11.20
CA SER A 8 -2.42 -18.89 -11.79
C SER A 8 -1.62 -20.05 -12.36
N ASP A 9 -0.89 -19.82 -13.44
CA ASP A 9 0.01 -20.80 -14.03
C ASP A 9 1.35 -20.84 -13.26
N MET A 10 1.81 -19.69 -12.81
CA MET A 10 3.03 -19.55 -12.00
C MET A 10 2.87 -18.50 -10.90
N VAL A 11 3.82 -18.43 -10.01
CA VAL A 11 3.89 -17.45 -8.91
C VAL A 11 5.15 -16.61 -9.06
N LEU A 12 5.00 -15.29 -9.10
CA LEU A 12 6.11 -14.34 -8.94
C LEU A 12 6.11 -13.84 -7.50
N ALA A 13 7.25 -13.88 -6.85
CA ALA A 13 7.38 -13.57 -5.45
C ALA A 13 8.70 -12.85 -5.16
N GLU A 14 8.74 -12.12 -4.06
CA GLU A 14 9.97 -11.49 -3.59
C GLU A 14 10.25 -11.83 -2.11
N THR A 15 11.53 -11.89 -1.76
CA THR A 15 12.00 -12.26 -0.43
C THR A 15 11.82 -11.14 0.60
N THR A 16 10.58 -10.74 0.86
CA THR A 16 10.25 -9.63 1.75
C THR A 16 10.43 -9.95 3.24
N CYS A 17 10.47 -11.22 3.65
CA CYS A 17 10.83 -11.64 5.01
C CYS A 17 11.16 -13.13 5.05
N ASP A 18 11.75 -13.60 6.15
CA ASP A 18 12.14 -15.01 6.31
C ASP A 18 10.94 -15.96 6.28
N GLY A 19 9.80 -15.55 6.84
CA GLY A 19 8.55 -16.32 6.77
C GLY A 19 8.08 -16.51 5.32
N LYS A 20 8.13 -15.45 4.50
CA LYS A 20 7.78 -15.54 3.07
C LYS A 20 8.76 -16.41 2.29
N LYS A 21 10.07 -16.28 2.52
CA LYS A 21 11.07 -17.16 1.90
C LYS A 21 10.72 -18.62 2.09
N LYS A 22 10.42 -19.02 3.34
CA LYS A 22 10.05 -20.41 3.65
C LYS A 22 8.70 -20.82 3.07
N MET A 23 7.74 -19.90 3.03
CA MET A 23 6.44 -20.16 2.39
C MET A 23 6.61 -20.42 0.89
N TYR A 24 7.41 -19.64 0.19
CA TYR A 24 7.64 -19.80 -1.26
C TYR A 24 8.43 -21.06 -1.58
N GLU A 25 9.38 -21.48 -0.73
CA GLU A 25 10.05 -22.77 -0.84
C GLU A 25 9.04 -23.93 -0.91
N LEU A 26 8.07 -23.94 0.03
CA LEU A 26 7.00 -24.95 0.05
C LEU A 26 6.02 -24.79 -1.13
N MET A 27 5.72 -23.57 -1.55
CA MET A 27 4.85 -23.33 -2.71
C MET A 27 5.49 -23.82 -4.02
N SER A 28 6.81 -23.75 -4.12
CA SER A 28 7.57 -24.21 -5.28
C SER A 28 7.47 -25.71 -5.52
N GLU A 29 7.15 -26.50 -4.50
CA GLU A 29 6.86 -27.92 -4.63
C GLU A 29 5.54 -28.21 -5.37
N LEU A 30 4.63 -27.24 -5.40
CA LEU A 30 3.27 -27.37 -5.93
C LEU A 30 3.06 -26.69 -7.28
N LYS A 31 3.83 -25.63 -7.55
CA LYS A 31 3.68 -24.79 -8.73
C LYS A 31 5.01 -24.11 -9.05
N HIS A 32 5.23 -23.78 -10.33
CA HIS A 32 6.39 -22.98 -10.73
C HIS A 32 6.37 -21.63 -10.01
N CYS A 33 7.44 -21.35 -9.27
CA CYS A 33 7.61 -20.11 -8.51
C CYS A 33 8.92 -19.42 -8.90
N HIS A 34 8.83 -18.21 -9.42
CA HIS A 34 9.99 -17.34 -9.57
C HIS A 34 10.14 -16.47 -8.32
N ILE A 35 11.24 -16.61 -7.60
CA ILE A 35 11.47 -15.94 -6.32
C ILE A 35 12.61 -14.93 -6.47
N MET A 36 12.25 -13.65 -6.60
CA MET A 36 13.18 -12.53 -6.66
C MET A 36 13.83 -12.30 -5.30
N GLN A 37 15.14 -12.10 -5.30
CA GLN A 37 15.88 -11.75 -4.09
C GLN A 37 15.91 -10.23 -3.91
N LEU A 38 15.47 -9.74 -2.75
CA LEU A 38 15.62 -8.32 -2.43
C LEU A 38 17.03 -8.02 -1.94
N PRO A 39 17.63 -6.89 -2.38
CA PRO A 39 18.87 -6.43 -1.77
C PRO A 39 18.62 -6.04 -0.30
N PRO A 40 19.64 -6.12 0.58
CA PRO A 40 19.46 -5.80 2.01
C PRO A 40 19.01 -4.35 2.28
N GLY A 41 19.29 -3.45 1.36
CA GLY A 41 18.90 -2.04 1.48
C GLY A 41 18.85 -1.34 0.12
N LYS A 42 18.24 -0.16 0.09
CA LYS A 42 18.01 0.60 -1.16
C LYS A 42 19.27 1.25 -1.71
N THR A 43 20.20 1.66 -0.85
CA THR A 43 21.36 2.51 -1.17
C THR A 43 22.70 1.79 -1.05
N GLY A 44 22.70 0.49 -0.79
CA GLY A 44 23.89 -0.34 -0.70
C GLY A 44 24.67 -0.39 -2.01
N ARG A 45 26.01 -0.56 -1.94
CA ARG A 45 26.86 -0.73 -3.12
C ARG A 45 26.36 -1.93 -3.95
N GLY A 46 26.00 -1.68 -5.20
CA GLY A 46 25.49 -2.70 -6.11
C GLY A 46 24.02 -3.08 -5.93
N ALA A 47 23.26 -2.43 -5.01
CA ALA A 47 21.85 -2.76 -4.77
C ALA A 47 20.98 -2.62 -6.03
N LEU A 48 21.16 -1.54 -6.79
CA LEU A 48 20.42 -1.33 -8.03
C LEU A 48 20.77 -2.38 -9.09
N GLU A 49 22.05 -2.68 -9.27
CA GLU A 49 22.47 -3.66 -10.26
C GLU A 49 21.99 -5.07 -9.87
N PHE A 50 22.09 -5.42 -8.60
CA PHE A 50 21.54 -6.67 -8.09
C PHE A 50 20.03 -6.78 -8.38
N TRP A 51 19.27 -5.75 -8.03
CA TRP A 51 17.82 -5.74 -8.26
C TRP A 51 17.46 -5.72 -9.75
N LYS A 52 18.25 -5.05 -10.57
CA LYS A 52 18.08 -5.06 -12.03
C LYS A 52 18.26 -6.48 -12.61
N GLN A 53 19.23 -7.24 -12.12
CA GLN A 53 19.43 -8.64 -12.54
C GLN A 53 18.23 -9.52 -12.14
N GLU A 54 17.61 -9.28 -10.98
CA GLU A 54 16.37 -9.97 -10.60
C GLU A 54 15.19 -9.64 -11.55
N VAL A 55 15.07 -8.39 -11.98
CA VAL A 55 14.04 -7.99 -12.97
C VAL A 55 14.31 -8.64 -14.33
N ILE A 56 15.56 -8.75 -14.76
CA ILE A 56 15.94 -9.46 -15.99
C ILE A 56 15.59 -10.94 -15.86
N SER A 57 15.92 -11.56 -14.74
CA SER A 57 15.64 -12.98 -14.49
C SER A 57 14.15 -13.30 -14.52
N VAL A 58 13.30 -12.40 -14.01
CA VAL A 58 11.81 -12.54 -14.15
C VAL A 58 11.41 -12.53 -15.62
N LYS A 59 11.96 -11.60 -16.40
CA LYS A 59 11.64 -11.52 -17.83
C LYS A 59 12.03 -12.81 -18.56
N GLU A 60 13.24 -13.32 -18.30
CA GLU A 60 13.76 -14.56 -18.91
C GLU A 60 12.90 -15.77 -18.52
N ASP A 61 12.55 -15.90 -17.24
CA ASP A 61 11.68 -16.99 -16.76
C ASP A 61 10.29 -16.95 -17.37
N LEU A 62 9.70 -15.74 -17.53
CA LEU A 62 8.41 -15.58 -18.24
C LEU A 62 8.51 -15.95 -19.72
N GLU A 63 9.60 -15.56 -20.39
CA GLU A 63 9.84 -15.91 -21.79
C GLU A 63 9.95 -17.42 -21.97
N ASP A 64 10.69 -18.09 -21.09
CA ASP A 64 10.92 -19.53 -21.12
C ASP A 64 9.63 -20.31 -20.75
N PHE A 65 8.93 -19.91 -19.70
CA PHE A 65 7.74 -20.60 -19.21
C PHE A 65 6.56 -20.53 -20.21
N TYR A 66 6.34 -19.37 -20.81
CA TYR A 66 5.23 -19.16 -21.76
C TYR A 66 5.64 -19.34 -23.23
N HIS A 67 6.92 -19.61 -23.52
CA HIS A 67 7.46 -19.69 -24.89
C HIS A 67 7.16 -18.45 -25.73
N ILE A 68 7.34 -17.28 -25.15
CA ILE A 68 7.13 -15.96 -25.75
C ILE A 68 8.43 -15.15 -25.77
N ARG A 69 8.40 -14.02 -26.48
CA ARG A 69 9.44 -13.01 -26.40
C ARG A 69 8.87 -11.69 -25.93
N ILE A 70 9.46 -11.11 -24.91
CA ILE A 70 9.10 -9.81 -24.34
C ILE A 70 10.08 -8.75 -24.84
N THR A 71 9.61 -7.84 -25.67
CA THR A 71 10.45 -6.79 -26.28
C THR A 71 10.42 -5.52 -25.44
N ASP A 72 11.47 -4.69 -25.57
CA ASP A 72 11.54 -3.39 -24.89
C ASP A 72 10.36 -2.47 -25.27
N GLU A 73 9.88 -2.55 -26.52
CA GLU A 73 8.72 -1.79 -26.95
C GLU A 73 7.44 -2.20 -26.18
N GLN A 74 7.24 -3.48 -25.96
CA GLN A 74 6.12 -3.99 -25.16
C GLN A 74 6.24 -3.54 -23.71
N ILE A 75 7.45 -3.59 -23.13
CA ILE A 75 7.71 -3.11 -21.76
C ILE A 75 7.44 -1.60 -21.67
N ARG A 76 7.88 -0.78 -22.63
CA ARG A 76 7.60 0.68 -22.65
C ARG A 76 6.11 0.96 -22.73
N LYS A 77 5.35 0.25 -23.55
CA LYS A 77 3.88 0.39 -23.61
C LYS A 77 3.23 0.04 -22.27
N ALA A 78 3.70 -1.03 -21.62
CA ALA A 78 3.21 -1.44 -20.31
C ALA A 78 3.57 -0.42 -19.20
N ILE A 79 4.77 0.16 -19.24
CA ILE A 79 5.21 1.24 -18.32
C ILE A 79 4.28 2.45 -18.48
N HIS A 80 4.03 2.90 -19.71
CA HIS A 80 3.15 4.04 -19.98
C HIS A 80 1.74 3.80 -19.42
N LEU A 81 1.15 2.64 -19.71
CA LEU A 81 -0.18 2.30 -19.21
C LEU A 81 -0.22 2.20 -17.67
N ARG A 82 0.81 1.60 -17.06
CA ARG A 82 0.93 1.51 -15.60
C ARG A 82 1.16 2.87 -14.94
N ASN A 83 1.87 3.79 -15.58
CA ASN A 83 2.01 5.16 -15.07
C ASN A 83 0.68 5.92 -15.07
N ARG A 84 -0.16 5.72 -16.10
CA ARG A 84 -1.53 6.27 -16.13
C ARG A 84 -2.39 5.66 -15.00
N GLU A 85 -2.30 4.35 -14.82
CA GLU A 85 -3.00 3.67 -13.73
C GLU A 85 -2.55 4.20 -12.35
N ARG A 86 -1.24 4.35 -12.12
CA ARG A 86 -0.71 4.95 -10.88
C ARG A 86 -1.29 6.34 -10.63
N LYS A 87 -1.32 7.17 -11.66
CA LYS A 87 -1.89 8.52 -11.55
C LYS A 87 -3.36 8.47 -11.15
N ALA A 88 -4.17 7.65 -11.81
CA ALA A 88 -5.59 7.53 -11.48
C ALA A 88 -5.82 7.04 -10.05
N VAL A 89 -5.02 6.08 -9.57
CA VAL A 89 -5.05 5.60 -8.18
C VAL A 89 -4.66 6.70 -7.19
N LEU A 90 -3.60 7.45 -7.47
CA LEU A 90 -3.17 8.56 -6.60
C LEU A 90 -4.22 9.68 -6.56
N ASP A 91 -4.76 10.09 -7.71
CA ASP A 91 -5.82 11.10 -7.80
C ASP A 91 -7.07 10.68 -7.00
N PHE A 92 -7.38 9.38 -6.96
CA PHE A 92 -8.48 8.84 -6.14
C PHE A 92 -8.17 8.90 -4.64
N PHE A 93 -6.95 8.53 -4.22
CA PHE A 93 -6.55 8.67 -2.82
C PHE A 93 -6.57 10.13 -2.34
N GLU A 94 -6.28 11.09 -3.22
CA GLU A 94 -6.29 12.52 -2.89
C GLU A 94 -7.67 13.06 -2.48
N ILE A 95 -8.75 12.34 -2.78
CA ILE A 95 -10.09 12.68 -2.28
C ILE A 95 -10.13 12.72 -0.74
N GLY A 96 -9.35 11.86 -0.07
CA GLY A 96 -9.19 11.88 1.38
C GLY A 96 -8.59 13.18 1.94
N ARG A 97 -7.93 14.01 1.13
CA ARG A 97 -7.43 15.34 1.55
C ARG A 97 -8.54 16.38 1.70
N LEU A 98 -9.69 16.18 1.04
CA LEU A 98 -10.82 17.11 1.14
C LEU A 98 -11.35 17.15 2.58
N LYS A 99 -11.79 18.32 3.04
CA LYS A 99 -12.22 18.56 4.43
C LYS A 99 -13.60 19.22 4.46
N PRO A 100 -14.64 18.53 5.00
CA PRO A 100 -14.65 17.11 5.34
C PRO A 100 -14.51 16.22 4.09
N THR A 101 -14.08 14.97 4.28
CA THR A 101 -13.99 14.02 3.14
C THR A 101 -15.39 13.61 2.66
N PRO A 102 -15.63 13.54 1.34
CA PRO A 102 -16.92 13.08 0.79
C PRO A 102 -17.05 11.56 0.66
N ILE A 103 -16.05 10.82 1.11
CA ILE A 103 -15.94 9.36 1.02
C ILE A 103 -15.32 8.81 2.30
N THR A 104 -15.77 7.63 2.73
CA THR A 104 -15.18 6.93 3.87
C THR A 104 -13.86 6.25 3.51
N GLY A 105 -12.95 6.09 4.46
CA GLY A 105 -11.73 5.30 4.27
C GLY A 105 -12.04 3.84 3.98
N TYR A 106 -13.15 3.32 4.52
CA TYR A 106 -13.65 2.00 4.19
C TYR A 106 -13.96 1.86 2.69
N GLU A 107 -14.67 2.84 2.11
CA GLU A 107 -14.98 2.86 0.67
C GLU A 107 -13.71 3.05 -0.18
N ILE A 108 -12.78 3.94 0.23
CA ILE A 108 -11.49 4.12 -0.45
C ILE A 108 -10.77 2.77 -0.56
N ASN A 109 -10.60 2.08 0.57
CA ASN A 109 -9.93 0.79 0.59
C ASN A 109 -10.67 -0.27 -0.24
N THR A 110 -12.00 -0.31 -0.16
CA THR A 110 -12.83 -1.25 -0.91
C THR A 110 -12.72 -1.03 -2.42
N VAL A 111 -12.80 0.21 -2.87
CA VAL A 111 -12.66 0.57 -4.30
C VAL A 111 -11.28 0.15 -4.82
N ILE A 112 -10.21 0.49 -4.10
CA ILE A 112 -8.85 0.15 -4.52
C ILE A 112 -8.65 -1.35 -4.53
N SER A 113 -9.01 -2.07 -3.45
CA SER A 113 -8.82 -3.52 -3.34
C SER A 113 -9.64 -4.30 -4.39
N SER A 114 -10.87 -3.89 -4.67
CA SER A 114 -11.70 -4.52 -5.71
C SER A 114 -11.10 -4.35 -7.10
N ASN A 115 -10.50 -3.19 -7.36
CA ASN A 115 -9.89 -2.88 -8.66
C ASN A 115 -8.48 -3.47 -8.83
N GLU A 116 -7.86 -4.03 -7.79
CA GLU A 116 -6.58 -4.75 -7.94
C GLU A 116 -6.69 -5.99 -8.84
N PHE A 117 -7.88 -6.58 -8.92
CA PHE A 117 -8.17 -7.76 -9.73
C PHE A 117 -8.76 -7.45 -11.10
N THR A 118 -8.90 -6.17 -11.46
CA THR A 118 -9.34 -5.77 -12.80
C THR A 118 -8.20 -6.00 -13.78
N VAL A 119 -8.40 -6.94 -14.72
CA VAL A 119 -7.38 -7.32 -15.71
C VAL A 119 -7.19 -6.22 -16.76
N ASP A 120 -8.29 -5.59 -17.18
CA ASP A 120 -8.24 -4.46 -18.12
C ASP A 120 -7.89 -3.16 -17.39
N LEU A 121 -6.64 -2.70 -17.55
CA LEU A 121 -6.15 -1.47 -16.92
C LEU A 121 -6.83 -0.20 -17.48
N GLU A 122 -7.27 -0.19 -18.72
CA GLU A 122 -7.98 0.96 -19.28
C GLU A 122 -9.37 1.12 -18.64
N GLU A 123 -10.07 0.01 -18.39
CA GLU A 123 -11.33 0.02 -17.63
C GLU A 123 -11.11 0.51 -16.19
N LYS A 124 -10.06 0.00 -15.52
CA LYS A 124 -9.69 0.44 -14.18
C LYS A 124 -9.42 1.95 -14.13
N ILE A 125 -8.63 2.47 -15.06
CA ILE A 125 -8.30 3.90 -15.15
C ILE A 125 -9.58 4.72 -15.31
N LYS A 126 -10.42 4.38 -16.29
CA LYS A 126 -11.68 5.09 -16.56
C LYS A 126 -12.61 5.09 -15.35
N TYR A 127 -12.73 3.96 -14.67
CA TYR A 127 -13.54 3.85 -13.47
C TYR A 127 -13.05 4.77 -12.36
N LEU A 128 -11.74 4.76 -12.07
CA LEU A 128 -11.16 5.60 -11.01
C LEU A 128 -11.24 7.08 -11.35
N GLU A 129 -10.97 7.47 -12.60
CA GLU A 129 -11.09 8.86 -13.07
C GLU A 129 -12.54 9.36 -12.93
N HIS A 130 -13.52 8.56 -13.36
CA HIS A 130 -14.94 8.88 -13.24
C HIS A 130 -15.35 9.03 -11.78
N ARG A 131 -15.02 8.05 -10.92
CA ARG A 131 -15.36 8.08 -9.51
C ARG A 131 -14.71 9.25 -8.78
N THR A 132 -13.47 9.58 -9.13
CA THR A 132 -12.77 10.76 -8.61
C THR A 132 -13.50 12.06 -8.98
N ALA A 133 -13.94 12.19 -10.22
CA ALA A 133 -14.69 13.37 -10.67
C ALA A 133 -16.04 13.51 -9.96
N GLU A 134 -16.81 12.42 -9.82
CA GLU A 134 -18.07 12.40 -9.07
C GLU A 134 -17.89 12.86 -7.63
N LEU A 135 -16.85 12.36 -6.94
CA LEU A 135 -16.59 12.71 -5.54
C LEU A 135 -16.16 14.17 -5.38
N LYS A 136 -15.39 14.72 -6.33
CA LYS A 136 -15.06 16.14 -6.35
C LYS A 136 -16.30 17.01 -6.54
N GLU A 137 -17.20 16.62 -7.44
CA GLU A 137 -18.47 17.31 -7.65
C GLU A 137 -19.38 17.23 -6.41
N LEU A 138 -19.47 16.06 -5.81
CA LEU A 138 -20.22 15.85 -4.56
C LEU A 138 -19.66 16.71 -3.42
N TYR A 139 -18.31 16.79 -3.30
CA TYR A 139 -17.68 17.66 -2.32
C TYR A 139 -18.07 19.13 -2.50
N GLU A 140 -17.98 19.67 -3.71
CA GLU A 140 -18.35 21.08 -3.99
C GLU A 140 -19.83 21.38 -3.70
N LYS A 141 -20.72 20.43 -3.98
CA LYS A 141 -22.17 20.59 -3.79
C LYS A 141 -22.62 20.44 -2.34
N GLU A 142 -22.05 19.46 -1.63
CA GLU A 142 -22.66 18.99 -0.37
C GLU A 142 -21.73 19.05 0.84
N TYR A 143 -20.42 19.02 0.67
CA TYR A 143 -19.48 18.87 1.79
C TYR A 143 -18.72 20.15 2.12
N LYS A 144 -18.38 20.94 1.14
CA LYS A 144 -17.53 22.13 1.28
C LYS A 144 -18.08 23.10 2.32
N GLY A 145 -17.26 23.44 3.29
CA GLY A 145 -17.62 24.35 4.37
C GLY A 145 -18.41 23.71 5.53
N LYS A 146 -18.69 22.41 5.48
CA LYS A 146 -19.27 21.70 6.63
C LYS A 146 -18.20 21.36 7.67
N PRO A 147 -18.60 21.11 8.94
CA PRO A 147 -17.70 20.62 9.98
C PRO A 147 -17.04 19.28 9.58
N SER A 148 -15.78 19.14 9.91
CA SER A 148 -15.03 17.90 9.73
C SER A 148 -14.99 17.12 11.05
N ARG A 149 -15.03 15.80 10.97
CA ARG A 149 -14.76 14.89 12.06
C ARG A 149 -13.23 14.78 12.28
N PRO A 150 -12.76 14.25 13.42
CA PRO A 150 -11.34 13.92 13.59
C PRO A 150 -10.81 13.05 12.46
N ARG A 151 -9.60 13.34 11.98
CA ARG A 151 -9.00 12.77 10.77
C ARG A 151 -7.89 11.79 11.13
N VAL A 152 -8.07 10.54 10.77
CA VAL A 152 -7.18 9.44 11.14
C VAL A 152 -6.42 8.92 9.91
N LEU A 153 -5.11 8.76 10.06
CA LEU A 153 -4.25 8.07 9.11
C LEU A 153 -3.98 6.64 9.58
N ILE A 154 -4.14 5.68 8.68
CA ILE A 154 -3.77 4.28 8.93
C ILE A 154 -2.36 4.03 8.42
N THR A 155 -1.50 3.43 9.24
CA THR A 155 -0.16 2.96 8.84
C THR A 155 0.05 1.49 9.23
N GLY A 156 1.19 0.90 8.88
CA GLY A 156 1.56 -0.45 9.26
C GLY A 156 1.27 -1.53 8.22
N CYS A 157 0.74 -2.66 8.66
CA CYS A 157 0.42 -3.79 7.80
C CYS A 157 -0.78 -3.51 6.87
N PRO A 158 -0.92 -4.26 5.75
CA PRO A 158 -2.12 -4.21 4.91
C PRO A 158 -3.40 -4.44 5.70
N THR A 159 -4.42 -3.63 5.44
CA THR A 159 -5.67 -3.63 6.23
C THR A 159 -6.81 -4.40 5.58
N THR A 160 -6.70 -4.83 4.32
CA THR A 160 -7.79 -5.48 3.57
C THR A 160 -8.46 -6.63 4.34
N GLY A 161 -7.68 -7.48 5.02
CA GLY A 161 -8.21 -8.61 5.80
C GLY A 161 -8.76 -8.25 7.19
N VAL A 162 -8.57 -7.00 7.65
CA VAL A 162 -9.00 -6.52 8.98
C VAL A 162 -9.75 -5.18 8.88
N ILE A 163 -10.21 -4.83 7.69
CA ILE A 163 -10.79 -3.51 7.40
C ILE A 163 -12.04 -3.24 8.23
N ASP A 164 -12.91 -4.25 8.41
CA ASP A 164 -14.13 -4.11 9.19
C ASP A 164 -13.86 -3.83 10.66
N LYS A 165 -12.87 -4.48 11.24
CA LYS A 165 -12.58 -4.30 12.66
C LYS A 165 -11.67 -3.12 12.99
N ILE A 166 -11.03 -2.50 11.99
CA ILE A 166 -10.19 -1.32 12.19
C ILE A 166 -10.83 -0.10 11.54
N VAL A 167 -10.89 -0.05 10.22
CA VAL A 167 -11.30 1.15 9.48
C VAL A 167 -12.77 1.47 9.70
N ARG A 168 -13.66 0.50 9.45
CA ARG A 168 -15.10 0.67 9.70
C ARG A 168 -15.37 1.07 11.16
N GLN A 169 -14.70 0.43 12.11
CA GLN A 169 -14.89 0.71 13.52
C GLN A 169 -14.46 2.14 13.91
N ILE A 170 -13.35 2.67 13.37
CA ILE A 170 -12.94 4.06 13.57
C ILE A 170 -14.03 5.01 13.08
N GLU A 171 -14.62 4.73 11.92
CA GLU A 171 -15.63 5.57 11.29
C GLU A 171 -16.98 5.52 12.04
N GLU A 172 -17.36 4.35 12.52
CA GLU A 172 -18.54 4.18 13.41
C GLU A 172 -18.37 4.91 14.75
N LEU A 173 -17.15 5.00 15.27
CA LEU A 173 -16.83 5.74 16.50
C LEU A 173 -16.74 7.27 16.31
N GLY A 174 -16.88 7.76 15.10
CA GLY A 174 -17.03 9.20 14.85
C GLY A 174 -15.81 9.92 14.32
N ALA A 175 -14.78 9.23 13.83
CA ALA A 175 -13.68 9.82 13.09
C ALA A 175 -13.73 9.47 11.60
N ASP A 176 -12.96 10.17 10.75
CA ASP A 176 -12.82 9.87 9.34
C ASP A 176 -11.43 9.27 9.07
N VAL A 177 -11.37 8.08 8.48
CA VAL A 177 -10.11 7.53 7.98
C VAL A 177 -9.83 8.16 6.62
N VAL A 178 -8.85 9.05 6.58
CA VAL A 178 -8.60 9.91 5.40
C VAL A 178 -7.43 9.47 4.54
N GLY A 179 -6.59 8.57 5.02
CA GLY A 179 -5.40 8.13 4.29
C GLY A 179 -4.82 6.81 4.79
N PHE A 180 -3.96 6.22 3.96
CA PHE A 180 -3.31 4.94 4.23
C PHE A 180 -1.82 5.03 3.89
N GLU A 181 -0.95 4.89 4.89
CA GLU A 181 0.50 4.73 4.71
C GLU A 181 0.87 3.25 4.88
N ASN A 182 0.40 2.37 4.01
CA ASN A 182 0.68 0.95 4.03
C ASN A 182 0.64 0.37 2.60
N CYS A 183 0.70 -0.95 2.46
CA CYS A 183 0.68 -1.60 1.14
C CYS A 183 -0.69 -1.53 0.43
N CYS A 184 -1.78 -1.23 1.15
CA CYS A 184 -3.10 -0.95 0.56
C CYS A 184 -3.26 0.52 0.16
N GLY A 185 -2.31 1.37 0.52
CA GLY A 185 -2.30 2.80 0.24
C GLY A 185 -1.47 3.18 -0.99
N PRO A 186 -1.16 4.47 -1.14
CA PRO A 186 -0.46 5.01 -2.30
C PRO A 186 1.05 4.69 -2.35
N ARG A 187 1.61 3.98 -1.36
CA ARG A 187 3.06 3.75 -1.20
C ARG A 187 3.75 3.25 -2.48
N GLU A 188 3.20 2.22 -3.12
CA GLU A 188 3.76 1.67 -4.36
C GLU A 188 3.44 2.55 -5.58
N LYS A 189 2.34 3.31 -5.53
CA LYS A 189 1.89 4.14 -6.65
C LYS A 189 2.65 5.46 -6.77
N LYS A 190 3.25 5.96 -5.67
CA LYS A 190 4.09 7.16 -5.70
C LYS A 190 5.26 6.97 -6.68
N ASP A 191 5.65 8.03 -7.33
CA ASP A 191 6.72 8.13 -8.33
C ASP A 191 6.51 7.25 -9.58
N PRO A 192 6.23 7.84 -10.72
CA PRO A 192 6.09 7.08 -11.97
C PRO A 192 7.42 6.42 -12.35
N ILE A 193 7.35 5.39 -13.19
CA ILE A 193 8.53 4.85 -13.86
C ILE A 193 8.98 5.86 -14.92
N ASP A 194 10.26 6.15 -14.97
CA ASP A 194 10.85 7.07 -15.94
C ASP A 194 10.81 6.48 -17.36
N GLU A 195 9.94 7.00 -18.21
CA GLU A 195 9.71 6.51 -19.58
C GLU A 195 10.86 6.85 -20.54
N THR A 196 11.79 7.72 -20.14
CA THR A 196 12.93 8.15 -20.98
C THR A 196 14.14 7.22 -20.89
N LYS A 197 14.22 6.40 -19.85
CA LYS A 197 15.33 5.49 -19.58
C LYS A 197 15.19 4.14 -20.30
N ASP A 198 16.24 3.34 -20.18
CA ASP A 198 16.16 1.90 -20.44
C ASP A 198 15.04 1.27 -19.60
N PRO A 199 14.10 0.51 -20.18
CA PRO A 199 12.89 0.10 -19.49
C PRO A 199 13.15 -0.81 -18.28
N ILE A 200 14.10 -1.71 -18.36
CA ILE A 200 14.46 -2.60 -17.24
C ILE A 200 15.10 -1.80 -16.12
N THR A 201 16.00 -0.90 -16.44
CA THR A 201 16.65 -0.02 -15.45
C THR A 201 15.60 0.88 -14.77
N ALA A 202 14.68 1.46 -15.52
CA ALA A 202 13.63 2.32 -15.00
C ALA A 202 12.68 1.56 -14.03
N ILE A 203 12.30 0.33 -14.37
CA ILE A 203 11.54 -0.57 -13.49
C ILE A 203 12.32 -0.85 -12.21
N ALA A 204 13.59 -1.27 -12.33
CA ALA A 204 14.42 -1.58 -11.18
C ALA A 204 14.59 -0.37 -10.25
N GLU A 205 14.89 0.81 -10.78
CA GLU A 205 14.99 2.05 -9.99
C GLU A 205 13.70 2.38 -9.25
N LYS A 206 12.57 2.26 -9.92
CA LYS A 206 11.25 2.56 -9.33
C LYS A 206 10.94 1.65 -8.15
N TYR A 207 11.05 0.33 -8.35
CA TYR A 207 10.65 -0.63 -7.32
C TYR A 207 11.65 -0.71 -6.17
N LEU A 208 12.94 -0.43 -6.41
CA LEU A 208 13.92 -0.34 -5.33
C LEU A 208 13.63 0.82 -4.35
N ARG A 209 12.94 1.88 -4.80
CA ARG A 209 12.58 3.03 -3.94
C ARG A 209 11.38 2.77 -3.02
N VAL A 210 10.63 1.70 -3.24
CA VAL A 210 9.45 1.40 -2.39
C VAL A 210 9.87 1.26 -0.93
N ASN A 211 9.18 1.99 -0.05
CA ASN A 211 9.47 2.03 1.40
C ASN A 211 8.89 0.81 2.13
N CYS A 212 9.34 -0.38 1.75
CA CYS A 212 8.94 -1.61 2.42
C CYS A 212 9.64 -1.73 3.79
N SER A 213 8.93 -2.23 4.80
CA SER A 213 9.46 -2.41 6.17
C SER A 213 10.64 -3.41 6.26
N VAL A 214 10.90 -4.18 5.22
CA VAL A 214 12.05 -5.11 5.18
C VAL A 214 13.36 -4.43 4.76
N MET A 215 13.27 -3.22 4.21
CA MET A 215 14.46 -2.46 3.79
C MET A 215 15.12 -1.79 4.99
N SER A 216 16.43 -1.89 5.10
CA SER A 216 17.16 -1.30 6.23
C SER A 216 18.45 -0.60 5.74
N PRO A 217 18.64 0.70 6.11
CA PRO A 217 17.69 1.59 6.79
C PRO A 217 16.51 1.99 5.91
N ASN A 218 15.39 2.45 6.52
CA ASN A 218 14.16 2.81 5.83
C ASN A 218 13.65 4.24 6.17
N PRO A 219 14.49 5.29 6.07
CA PRO A 219 14.09 6.65 6.40
C PRO A 219 12.93 7.17 5.53
N GLY A 220 12.88 6.76 4.28
CA GLY A 220 11.82 7.17 3.35
C GLY A 220 10.40 6.78 3.77
N ARG A 221 10.24 5.82 4.71
CA ARG A 221 8.93 5.54 5.29
C ARG A 221 8.49 6.66 6.24
N LEU A 222 9.39 7.17 7.07
CA LEU A 222 9.09 8.32 7.94
C LEU A 222 8.81 9.57 7.12
N GLU A 223 9.60 9.84 6.07
CA GLU A 223 9.38 10.94 5.14
C GLU A 223 8.00 10.84 4.45
N ALA A 224 7.60 9.64 4.04
CA ALA A 224 6.29 9.42 3.43
C ALA A 224 5.13 9.61 4.43
N LEU A 225 5.33 9.18 5.68
CA LEU A 225 4.37 9.38 6.77
C LEU A 225 4.23 10.86 7.12
N ASP A 226 5.35 11.58 7.21
CA ASP A 226 5.40 13.01 7.44
C ASP A 226 4.58 13.78 6.41
N ALA A 227 4.88 13.56 5.13
CA ALA A 227 4.16 14.18 4.04
C ALA A 227 2.65 13.90 4.10
N GLN A 228 2.24 12.64 4.38
CA GLN A 228 0.83 12.31 4.46
C GLN A 228 0.13 12.93 5.68
N ILE A 229 0.78 13.00 6.83
CA ILE A 229 0.24 13.67 8.02
C ILE A 229 -0.12 15.13 7.67
N ASP A 230 0.79 15.85 7.05
CA ASP A 230 0.59 17.26 6.72
C ASP A 230 -0.42 17.45 5.56
N GLU A 231 -0.28 16.69 4.47
CA GLU A 231 -1.15 16.78 3.30
C GLU A 231 -2.62 16.43 3.60
N TYR A 232 -2.85 15.43 4.46
CA TYR A 232 -4.19 14.99 4.84
C TYR A 232 -4.71 15.67 6.12
N GLN A 233 -3.93 16.59 6.73
CA GLN A 233 -4.29 17.29 7.96
C GLN A 233 -4.78 16.32 9.03
N VAL A 234 -3.92 15.39 9.41
CA VAL A 234 -4.21 14.25 10.29
C VAL A 234 -4.23 14.70 11.75
N ASP A 235 -5.26 14.30 12.50
CA ASP A 235 -5.39 14.55 13.93
C ASP A 235 -4.85 13.39 14.78
N GLY A 236 -4.73 12.18 14.21
CA GLY A 236 -4.20 11.02 14.91
C GLY A 236 -3.82 9.87 13.97
N VAL A 237 -2.91 9.02 14.44
CA VAL A 237 -2.36 7.89 13.64
C VAL A 237 -2.68 6.56 14.32
N VAL A 238 -3.25 5.63 13.54
CA VAL A 238 -3.48 4.24 13.95
C VAL A 238 -2.54 3.33 13.16
N GLU A 239 -1.65 2.64 13.84
CA GLU A 239 -0.79 1.63 13.24
C GLU A 239 -1.37 0.23 13.41
N VAL A 240 -1.55 -0.48 12.31
CA VAL A 240 -2.03 -1.86 12.30
C VAL A 240 -0.86 -2.81 12.20
N LEU A 241 -0.72 -3.68 13.18
CA LEU A 241 0.31 -4.71 13.26
C LEU A 241 -0.37 -6.07 13.18
N LEU A 242 -0.09 -6.83 12.11
CA LEU A 242 -0.58 -8.21 12.02
C LEU A 242 0.33 -9.14 12.81
N GLN A 243 -0.28 -10.05 13.54
CA GLN A 243 0.42 -11.05 14.33
C GLN A 243 1.44 -11.81 13.44
N ALA A 244 2.63 -12.03 13.97
CA ALA A 244 3.79 -12.63 13.28
C ALA A 244 4.43 -11.76 12.17
N CYS A 245 4.01 -10.52 11.95
CA CYS A 245 4.70 -9.61 11.06
C CYS A 245 5.84 -8.87 11.80
N HIS A 246 7.00 -9.52 11.91
CA HIS A 246 8.14 -9.02 12.71
C HIS A 246 8.68 -7.69 12.19
N THR A 247 8.76 -7.49 10.88
CA THR A 247 9.33 -6.27 10.29
C THR A 247 8.53 -5.03 10.70
N PHE A 248 7.21 -5.05 10.55
CA PHE A 248 6.37 -3.93 11.00
C PHE A 248 6.36 -3.80 12.52
N ALA A 249 6.31 -4.92 13.26
CA ALA A 249 6.29 -4.88 14.72
C ALA A 249 7.55 -4.22 15.33
N ILE A 250 8.72 -4.43 14.72
CA ILE A 250 9.97 -3.79 15.19
C ILE A 250 10.04 -2.33 14.72
N GLU A 251 9.68 -2.04 13.47
CA GLU A 251 9.71 -0.68 12.92
C GLU A 251 8.69 0.26 13.61
N SER A 252 7.66 -0.30 14.23
CA SER A 252 6.61 0.42 14.99
C SER A 252 7.19 1.36 16.08
N ASP A 253 8.33 1.04 16.69
CA ASP A 253 8.96 1.94 17.65
C ASP A 253 9.43 3.27 17.02
N ALA A 254 9.98 3.19 15.82
CA ALA A 254 10.38 4.39 15.05
C ALA A 254 9.14 5.22 14.66
N ILE A 255 8.09 4.57 14.17
CA ILE A 255 6.82 5.22 13.79
C ILE A 255 6.20 5.92 15.01
N ARG A 256 6.06 5.20 16.13
CA ARG A 256 5.54 5.75 17.38
C ARG A 256 6.33 6.97 17.84
N THR A 257 7.65 6.86 17.83
CA THR A 257 8.54 7.94 18.25
C THR A 257 8.38 9.17 17.38
N PHE A 258 8.38 9.00 16.07
CA PHE A 258 8.16 10.06 15.08
C PHE A 258 6.81 10.76 15.32
N VAL A 259 5.70 10.00 15.31
CA VAL A 259 4.35 10.55 15.45
C VAL A 259 4.17 11.29 16.77
N THR A 260 4.61 10.68 17.88
CA THR A 260 4.34 11.27 19.22
C THR A 260 5.30 12.37 19.61
N LYS A 261 6.59 12.28 19.24
CA LYS A 261 7.62 13.23 19.69
C LYS A 261 7.93 14.31 18.68
N GLU A 262 7.92 13.96 17.37
CA GLU A 262 8.28 14.94 16.35
C GLU A 262 7.04 15.65 15.79
N LYS A 263 5.95 14.91 15.53
CA LYS A 263 4.68 15.51 15.07
C LYS A 263 3.75 15.94 16.22
N GLY A 264 3.95 15.44 17.45
CA GLY A 264 3.11 15.77 18.62
C GLY A 264 1.68 15.25 18.52
N LEU A 265 1.42 14.23 17.69
CA LEU A 265 0.09 13.70 17.45
C LEU A 265 -0.21 12.47 18.31
N PRO A 266 -1.48 12.24 18.66
CA PRO A 266 -1.95 10.98 19.22
C PRO A 266 -1.63 9.80 18.30
N TYR A 267 -1.19 8.70 18.92
CA TYR A 267 -0.82 7.48 18.22
C TYR A 267 -1.28 6.24 19.00
N ILE A 268 -1.78 5.25 18.27
CA ILE A 268 -2.09 3.93 18.83
C ILE A 268 -1.65 2.81 17.87
N ALA A 269 -0.99 1.78 18.40
CA ALA A 269 -0.72 0.54 17.68
C ALA A 269 -1.73 -0.54 18.06
N ILE A 270 -2.36 -1.15 17.06
CA ILE A 270 -3.29 -2.27 17.20
C ILE A 270 -2.63 -3.53 16.67
N ASN A 271 -2.28 -4.43 17.58
CA ASN A 271 -1.80 -5.78 17.22
C ASN A 271 -3.01 -6.71 17.11
N THR A 272 -3.18 -7.34 15.94
CA THR A 272 -4.36 -8.13 15.62
C THR A 272 -4.04 -9.26 14.63
N ASP A 273 -5.00 -10.12 14.39
CA ASP A 273 -4.98 -11.14 13.35
C ASP A 273 -6.28 -11.12 12.51
N TYR A 274 -6.48 -12.12 11.66
CA TYR A 274 -7.70 -12.20 10.82
C TYR A 274 -8.91 -12.82 11.54
N SER A 275 -8.78 -13.21 12.81
CA SER A 275 -9.90 -13.72 13.60
C SER A 275 -10.76 -12.56 14.14
N SER A 276 -11.98 -12.88 14.60
CA SER A 276 -12.87 -11.89 15.24
C SER A 276 -12.75 -11.86 16.77
N GLY A 277 -11.87 -12.68 17.34
CA GLY A 277 -11.81 -12.91 18.80
C GLY A 277 -11.37 -11.68 19.62
N ASP A 278 -10.66 -10.75 19.03
CA ASP A 278 -10.14 -9.53 19.66
C ASP A 278 -10.98 -8.27 19.41
N GLN A 279 -12.10 -8.39 18.67
CA GLN A 279 -12.92 -7.24 18.23
C GLN A 279 -13.34 -6.33 19.38
N ALA A 280 -13.84 -6.88 20.50
CA ALA A 280 -14.32 -6.09 21.63
C ALA A 280 -13.18 -5.28 22.28
N GLN A 281 -12.00 -5.87 22.41
CA GLN A 281 -10.82 -5.19 22.94
C GLN A 281 -10.37 -4.06 22.01
N ILE A 282 -10.34 -4.32 20.69
CA ILE A 282 -9.98 -3.32 19.69
C ILE A 282 -10.96 -2.15 19.75
N ASN A 283 -12.27 -2.42 19.77
CA ASN A 283 -13.30 -1.39 19.85
C ASN A 283 -13.12 -0.48 21.08
N THR A 284 -12.86 -1.07 22.25
CA THR A 284 -12.61 -0.29 23.48
C THR A 284 -11.39 0.61 23.32
N ARG A 285 -10.29 0.10 22.75
CA ARG A 285 -9.05 0.86 22.58
C ARG A 285 -9.20 1.96 21.53
N LEU A 286 -9.87 1.67 20.39
CA LEU A 286 -10.16 2.67 19.37
C LEU A 286 -11.12 3.75 19.90
N GLY A 287 -12.15 3.36 20.68
CA GLY A 287 -13.05 4.32 21.32
C GLY A 287 -12.30 5.34 22.18
N ALA A 288 -11.48 4.86 23.10
CA ALA A 288 -10.64 5.73 23.95
C ALA A 288 -9.67 6.61 23.11
N PHE A 289 -9.13 6.07 22.02
CA PHE A 289 -8.26 6.85 21.13
C PHE A 289 -9.02 7.96 20.40
N ILE A 290 -10.23 7.68 19.88
CA ILE A 290 -11.03 8.68 19.15
C ILE A 290 -11.52 9.77 20.11
N GLU A 291 -11.88 9.44 21.36
CA GLU A 291 -12.24 10.41 22.39
C GLU A 291 -11.09 11.41 22.71
N MET A 292 -9.84 11.00 22.51
CA MET A 292 -8.69 11.91 22.66
C MET A 292 -8.51 12.90 21.51
N LEU A 293 -9.13 12.65 20.35
CA LEU A 293 -9.00 13.49 19.17
C LEU A 293 -10.05 14.62 19.12
N GLY A 294 -11.14 14.46 19.82
CA GLY A 294 -12.29 15.40 19.86
C GLY A 294 -12.34 16.11 21.16
#